data_b4dd76142f2fd1088c8443708e4e8a66
#
_entry.id   b4dd76142f2fd1088c8443708e4e8a66
#
_cell.length_a   1.000
_cell.length_b   1.000
_cell.length_c   1.000
_cell.angle_alpha   90.00
_cell.angle_beta   90.00
_cell.angle_gamma   90.00
#
_symmetry.space_group_name_H-M   'P 1'
#
loop_
_entity.id
_entity.type
_entity.pdbx_description
1 polymer ?
#
loop_
_entity_poly.entity_id
_entity_poly.type
_entity_poly.pdbx_seq_one_letter_code
_entity_poly.pdbx_strand_id
1 'polypeptide(L)'
;MANALSELTNFIAAGQLEGPRTARELLEAIFGDRYHKRHYAKTVIRDALKLGTIEDRDQGVPFAGLINAENPESGPYGGTSVVWFPSKDHGSLIGLGVGTRGLSPDEGILTRAGHRRRAAALRRMLASKSIEAWSKTDPANLGVTVPKTTMERFPGFENALKRYGREMYCMALVPPPDTPDLAEMVVRAFFDLYSHERGWEIMAAFRPERDRLLGQLRQDLFPVVTSEMVYQMLQERHFVILQGPPGTGKTRMSQEVRDKHFTGKGMTIQFHPAVTYEDFVVGLSPDISKGDSLRFSVRPGWLLQACQQAKEGKFIIVIDEINRADLGKILGEAIYLFEPDEVGERTVELAHPVNGMTKFSVPKNLYVLGTMNTADRSIAPVDLAIRRRFSFITMMPDREVVAAQGLQLAIDFYDRICDVFVEHAPNDALDLLPGHSYFLAKDENELKRRLRYELLPLLDEYLRMGYLGPAATELNAVRDAIEDAVK
;
A
#
# COMPACT_ATOMS: atom_id res chain seq x y z
N MET A 1 -2.09 -10.13 -34.90
CA MET A 1 -2.28 -9.67 -33.54
C MET A 1 -1.71 -8.25 -33.33
N ALA A 2 -0.41 -8.01 -33.45
CA ALA A 2 0.17 -6.67 -33.24
C ALA A 2 -0.49 -5.59 -34.13
N ASN A 3 -0.72 -5.84 -35.40
CA ASN A 3 -1.38 -4.91 -36.32
C ASN A 3 -2.84 -4.62 -35.92
N ALA A 4 -3.61 -5.64 -35.45
CA ALA A 4 -4.98 -5.45 -35.01
C ALA A 4 -5.07 -4.64 -33.72
N LEU A 5 -4.09 -4.79 -32.82
CA LEU A 5 -4.04 -4.02 -31.57
C LEU A 5 -3.72 -2.54 -31.84
N SER A 6 -2.73 -2.26 -32.68
CA SER A 6 -2.42 -0.88 -33.09
C SER A 6 -3.57 -0.23 -33.85
N GLU A 7 -4.26 -0.98 -34.71
CA GLU A 7 -5.45 -0.50 -35.42
C GLU A 7 -6.60 -0.18 -34.44
N LEU A 8 -6.87 -1.08 -33.50
CA LEU A 8 -7.87 -0.84 -32.46
C LEU A 8 -7.51 0.38 -31.57
N THR A 9 -6.24 0.49 -31.22
CA THR A 9 -5.76 1.63 -30.42
C THR A 9 -5.96 2.95 -31.16
N ASN A 10 -5.61 3.02 -32.43
CA ASN A 10 -5.81 4.20 -33.26
C ASN A 10 -7.30 4.53 -33.41
N PHE A 11 -8.13 3.51 -33.58
CA PHE A 11 -9.58 3.64 -33.64
C PHE A 11 -10.15 4.26 -32.32
N ILE A 12 -9.71 3.75 -31.17
CA ILE A 12 -10.12 4.26 -29.86
C ILE A 12 -9.57 5.70 -29.65
N ALA A 13 -8.29 5.92 -29.89
CA ALA A 13 -7.63 7.21 -29.68
C ALA A 13 -8.23 8.32 -30.58
N ALA A 14 -8.66 7.98 -31.79
CA ALA A 14 -9.30 8.93 -32.69
C ALA A 14 -10.77 9.21 -32.36
N GLY A 15 -11.35 8.54 -31.34
CA GLY A 15 -12.77 8.68 -31.00
C GLY A 15 -13.68 8.25 -32.14
N GLN A 16 -13.23 7.32 -32.98
CA GLN A 16 -13.98 6.84 -34.13
C GLN A 16 -15.03 5.84 -33.73
N LEU A 17 -16.13 5.82 -34.44
CA LEU A 17 -17.23 4.87 -34.28
C LEU A 17 -17.33 3.89 -35.44
N GLU A 18 -16.81 4.28 -36.59
CA GLU A 18 -16.76 3.50 -37.80
C GLU A 18 -15.34 3.55 -38.38
N GLY A 19 -14.87 2.45 -38.94
CA GLY A 19 -13.56 2.32 -39.54
C GLY A 19 -13.59 1.21 -40.63
N PRO A 20 -12.46 0.95 -41.28
CA PRO A 20 -12.33 -0.13 -42.27
C PRO A 20 -12.69 -1.51 -41.68
N ARG A 21 -12.42 -1.69 -40.41
CA ARG A 21 -12.82 -2.86 -39.60
C ARG A 21 -13.60 -2.41 -38.38
N THR A 22 -14.57 -3.22 -37.99
CA THR A 22 -15.36 -2.96 -36.79
C THR A 22 -14.56 -3.26 -35.52
N ALA A 23 -14.97 -2.67 -34.40
CA ALA A 23 -14.38 -2.99 -33.08
C ALA A 23 -14.48 -4.50 -32.79
N ARG A 24 -15.57 -5.16 -33.21
CA ARG A 24 -15.74 -6.61 -33.11
C ARG A 24 -14.63 -7.36 -33.84
N GLU A 25 -14.43 -7.09 -35.14
CA GLU A 25 -13.42 -7.78 -35.95
C GLU A 25 -11.99 -7.58 -35.37
N LEU A 26 -11.70 -6.40 -34.85
CA LEU A 26 -10.41 -6.09 -34.24
C LEU A 26 -10.23 -6.85 -32.93
N LEU A 27 -11.23 -6.89 -32.06
CA LEU A 27 -11.18 -7.63 -30.80
C LEU A 27 -11.12 -9.14 -31.03
N GLU A 28 -11.86 -9.67 -32.01
CA GLU A 28 -11.75 -11.08 -32.42
C GLU A 28 -10.36 -11.43 -32.94
N ALA A 29 -9.73 -10.52 -33.69
CA ALA A 29 -8.36 -10.72 -34.18
C ALA A 29 -7.30 -10.64 -33.07
N ILE A 30 -7.53 -9.87 -32.00
CA ILE A 30 -6.63 -9.74 -30.87
C ILE A 30 -6.77 -10.95 -29.93
N PHE A 31 -7.98 -11.26 -29.53
CA PHE A 31 -8.25 -12.25 -28.50
C PHE A 31 -8.50 -13.66 -29.07
N GLY A 32 -9.10 -13.76 -30.25
CA GLY A 32 -9.29 -15.00 -30.98
C GLY A 32 -9.82 -16.16 -30.14
N ASP A 33 -9.36 -17.35 -30.49
CA ASP A 33 -9.74 -18.60 -29.82
C ASP A 33 -9.36 -18.70 -28.33
N ARG A 34 -8.58 -17.80 -27.79
CA ARG A 34 -8.23 -17.79 -26.35
C ARG A 34 -9.45 -17.68 -25.47
N TYR A 35 -10.44 -16.93 -25.92
CA TYR A 35 -11.71 -16.76 -25.25
C TYR A 35 -12.57 -18.01 -25.29
N HIS A 36 -12.57 -18.69 -26.43
CA HIS A 36 -13.45 -19.83 -26.66
C HIS A 36 -13.00 -21.11 -25.95
N LYS A 37 -11.73 -21.19 -25.54
CA LYS A 37 -11.14 -22.45 -25.06
C LYS A 37 -11.06 -22.61 -23.55
N ARG A 38 -11.27 -21.58 -22.71
CA ARG A 38 -10.88 -21.72 -21.30
C ARG A 38 -12.00 -21.63 -20.26
N HIS A 39 -12.62 -20.54 -20.04
CA HIS A 39 -13.59 -20.43 -18.95
C HIS A 39 -14.90 -19.77 -19.37
N TYR A 40 -14.89 -19.10 -20.49
CA TYR A 40 -16.03 -18.38 -21.00
C TYR A 40 -16.30 -18.84 -22.43
N ALA A 41 -17.39 -19.55 -22.62
CA ALA A 41 -17.72 -20.13 -23.93
C ALA A 41 -17.92 -19.08 -25.04
N LYS A 42 -18.22 -17.83 -24.67
CA LYS A 42 -18.44 -16.73 -25.61
C LYS A 42 -18.09 -15.39 -24.99
N THR A 43 -17.46 -14.54 -25.76
CA THR A 43 -17.31 -13.13 -25.44
C THR A 43 -18.25 -12.32 -26.31
N VAL A 44 -19.05 -11.46 -25.69
CA VAL A 44 -19.93 -10.55 -26.42
C VAL A 44 -19.19 -9.25 -26.64
N ILE A 45 -19.00 -8.90 -27.90
CA ILE A 45 -18.41 -7.63 -28.32
C ILE A 45 -19.57 -6.76 -28.81
N ARG A 46 -19.68 -5.57 -28.22
CA ARG A 46 -20.72 -4.62 -28.59
C ARG A 46 -20.11 -3.38 -29.18
N ASP A 47 -20.52 -3.09 -30.40
CA ASP A 47 -20.11 -1.87 -31.06
C ASP A 47 -20.87 -0.66 -30.52
N ALA A 48 -20.23 0.47 -30.53
CA ALA A 48 -20.88 1.74 -30.33
C ALA A 48 -21.91 1.96 -31.42
N LEU A 49 -23.07 2.31 -31.02
CA LEU A 49 -24.12 2.56 -31.96
C LEU A 49 -23.99 3.94 -32.61
N LYS A 50 -24.48 4.02 -33.82
CA LYS A 50 -24.44 5.13 -34.76
C LYS A 50 -24.68 6.49 -34.11
N LEU A 51 -23.72 7.39 -34.22
CA LEU A 51 -23.85 8.79 -33.75
C LEU A 51 -24.99 9.58 -34.45
N GLY A 52 -25.41 9.16 -35.61
CA GLY A 52 -26.40 9.89 -36.38
C GLY A 52 -27.89 9.51 -36.13
N THR A 53 -28.15 8.45 -35.36
CA THR A 53 -29.50 7.92 -35.13
C THR A 53 -29.95 7.99 -33.68
N ILE A 54 -29.10 8.49 -32.78
CA ILE A 54 -29.48 8.70 -31.39
C ILE A 54 -30.06 10.10 -31.27
N GLU A 55 -31.26 10.23 -31.77
CA GLU A 55 -32.05 11.39 -31.41
C GLU A 55 -32.38 11.37 -29.93
N ASP A 56 -32.34 12.51 -29.34
CA ASP A 56 -32.47 12.96 -27.95
C ASP A 56 -33.46 12.24 -27.04
N ARG A 57 -34.28 11.32 -27.50
CA ARG A 57 -35.35 10.72 -26.70
C ARG A 57 -34.87 9.73 -25.64
N ASP A 58 -33.71 9.13 -25.81
CA ASP A 58 -33.18 8.13 -24.85
C ASP A 58 -31.85 8.50 -24.22
N GLN A 59 -31.31 9.70 -24.47
CA GLN A 59 -29.98 10.11 -23.96
C GLN A 59 -28.91 9.00 -24.15
N GLY A 60 -28.93 8.30 -25.29
CA GLY A 60 -28.03 7.23 -25.62
C GLY A 60 -26.62 7.76 -25.71
N VAL A 61 -25.69 7.12 -25.01
CA VAL A 61 -24.28 7.43 -25.09
C VAL A 61 -23.65 6.34 -25.95
N PRO A 62 -22.96 6.69 -27.07
CA PRO A 62 -22.29 5.70 -27.88
C PRO A 62 -21.13 5.06 -27.11
N PHE A 63 -20.99 3.76 -27.22
CA PHE A 63 -19.89 3.01 -26.63
C PHE A 63 -19.59 1.76 -27.44
N ALA A 64 -18.37 1.26 -27.31
CA ALA A 64 -18.00 -0.09 -27.66
C ALA A 64 -17.31 -0.76 -26.48
N GLY A 65 -17.27 -2.07 -26.43
CA GLY A 65 -16.69 -2.75 -25.29
C GLY A 65 -16.54 -4.25 -25.47
N LEU A 66 -15.71 -4.79 -24.59
CA LEU A 66 -15.50 -6.22 -24.41
C LEU A 66 -16.34 -6.67 -23.22
N ILE A 67 -17.39 -7.44 -23.49
CA ILE A 67 -18.39 -7.86 -22.53
C ILE A 67 -18.43 -9.38 -22.47
N ASN A 68 -18.40 -9.94 -21.25
CA ASN A 68 -18.49 -11.38 -21.09
C ASN A 68 -19.86 -11.91 -21.58
N ALA A 69 -19.84 -13.08 -22.24
CA ALA A 69 -21.03 -13.73 -22.77
C ALA A 69 -22.09 -14.10 -21.72
N GLU A 70 -21.65 -14.33 -20.48
CA GLU A 70 -22.56 -14.58 -19.35
C GLU A 70 -23.36 -13.35 -18.93
N ASN A 71 -22.95 -12.16 -19.36
CA ASN A 71 -23.69 -10.94 -19.11
C ASN A 71 -24.92 -10.87 -20.02
N PRO A 72 -26.04 -10.28 -19.56
CA PRO A 72 -27.21 -10.08 -20.38
C PRO A 72 -26.90 -9.36 -21.69
N GLU A 73 -27.54 -9.73 -22.78
CA GLU A 73 -27.34 -9.14 -24.10
C GLU A 73 -27.68 -7.63 -24.16
N SER A 74 -28.44 -7.12 -23.19
CA SER A 74 -28.90 -5.73 -23.11
C SER A 74 -27.84 -4.72 -22.69
N GLY A 75 -26.56 -5.10 -22.48
CA GLY A 75 -25.50 -4.17 -22.11
C GLY A 75 -24.52 -4.72 -21.07
N PRO A 76 -23.60 -3.90 -20.56
CA PRO A 76 -22.60 -4.31 -19.54
C PRO A 76 -23.22 -4.50 -18.14
N TYR A 77 -24.49 -4.89 -18.06
CA TYR A 77 -25.30 -4.81 -16.85
C TYR A 77 -25.20 -6.03 -15.92
N GLY A 78 -24.42 -7.02 -16.23
CA GLY A 78 -24.38 -8.25 -15.43
C GLY A 78 -22.98 -8.64 -14.90
N GLY A 79 -21.94 -7.87 -15.21
CA GLY A 79 -20.58 -8.21 -14.79
C GLY A 79 -19.56 -7.15 -15.20
N THR A 80 -18.29 -7.43 -14.94
CA THR A 80 -17.19 -6.54 -15.32
C THR A 80 -16.96 -6.54 -16.83
N SER A 81 -16.84 -5.35 -17.41
CA SER A 81 -16.61 -5.13 -18.83
C SER A 81 -15.54 -4.06 -19.05
N VAL A 82 -14.77 -4.16 -20.15
CA VAL A 82 -13.98 -3.04 -20.67
C VAL A 82 -14.86 -2.31 -21.64
N VAL A 83 -15.06 -1.01 -21.43
CA VAL A 83 -15.84 -0.16 -22.30
C VAL A 83 -15.08 1.10 -22.67
N TRP A 84 -15.31 1.63 -23.84
CA TRP A 84 -14.87 2.98 -24.18
C TRP A 84 -15.99 3.78 -24.79
N PHE A 85 -15.98 5.07 -24.49
CA PHE A 85 -16.93 6.06 -24.97
C PHE A 85 -16.19 6.97 -25.92
N PRO A 86 -16.47 6.92 -27.24
CA PRO A 86 -15.81 7.75 -28.22
C PRO A 86 -16.38 9.18 -28.21
N SER A 87 -15.50 10.16 -28.50
CA SER A 87 -15.86 11.55 -28.74
C SER A 87 -15.05 12.09 -29.92
N LYS A 88 -15.70 12.78 -30.86
CA LYS A 88 -15.02 13.33 -32.03
C LYS A 88 -13.94 14.34 -31.71
N ASP A 89 -14.16 15.11 -30.62
CA ASP A 89 -13.29 16.24 -30.27
C ASP A 89 -12.28 15.91 -29.15
N HIS A 90 -12.52 14.79 -28.41
CA HIS A 90 -11.77 14.48 -27.19
C HIS A 90 -11.19 13.06 -27.17
N GLY A 91 -11.19 12.35 -28.32
CA GLY A 91 -10.70 10.96 -28.37
C GLY A 91 -11.67 9.99 -27.71
N SER A 92 -11.21 9.18 -26.76
CA SER A 92 -12.09 8.23 -26.06
C SER A 92 -11.81 8.19 -24.56
N LEU A 93 -12.86 7.96 -23.79
CA LEU A 93 -12.78 7.58 -22.38
C LEU A 93 -12.87 6.05 -22.30
N ILE A 94 -11.78 5.38 -21.91
CA ILE A 94 -11.78 3.94 -21.68
C ILE A 94 -11.93 3.63 -20.19
N GLY A 95 -12.61 2.54 -19.85
CA GLY A 95 -12.72 2.14 -18.46
C GLY A 95 -13.22 0.73 -18.23
N LEU A 96 -13.12 0.33 -16.98
CA LEU A 96 -13.73 -0.88 -16.43
C LEU A 96 -15.02 -0.49 -15.73
N GLY A 97 -16.08 -1.10 -16.13
CA GLY A 97 -17.42 -0.92 -15.57
C GLY A 97 -18.01 -2.25 -15.10
N VAL A 98 -18.93 -2.16 -14.14
CA VAL A 98 -19.70 -3.31 -13.67
C VAL A 98 -21.18 -2.99 -13.72
N GLY A 99 -21.97 -3.92 -14.22
CA GLY A 99 -23.41 -3.79 -14.25
C GLY A 99 -24.03 -3.82 -12.87
N THR A 100 -25.05 -2.97 -12.68
CA THR A 100 -25.78 -2.84 -11.39
C THR A 100 -27.13 -3.54 -11.39
N ARG A 101 -27.53 -4.16 -12.49
CA ARG A 101 -28.82 -4.84 -12.64
C ARG A 101 -28.67 -6.35 -12.55
N GLY A 102 -29.31 -6.94 -11.55
CA GLY A 102 -29.30 -8.38 -11.31
C GLY A 102 -28.12 -8.83 -10.43
N LEU A 103 -28.00 -10.13 -10.25
CA LEU A 103 -26.84 -10.75 -9.56
C LEU A 103 -25.63 -10.58 -10.48
N SER A 104 -24.59 -9.90 -10.01
CA SER A 104 -23.33 -9.79 -10.74
C SER A 104 -22.55 -11.09 -10.58
N PRO A 105 -22.21 -11.82 -11.67
CA PRO A 105 -21.37 -13.00 -11.57
C PRO A 105 -19.93 -12.66 -11.13
N ASP A 106 -19.57 -11.39 -11.13
CA ASP A 106 -18.22 -10.89 -10.83
C ASP A 106 -18.08 -10.27 -9.45
N GLU A 107 -19.04 -10.46 -8.56
CA GLU A 107 -18.98 -9.94 -7.19
C GLU A 107 -17.69 -10.36 -6.47
N GLY A 108 -17.27 -11.61 -6.66
CA GLY A 108 -16.02 -12.13 -6.13
C GLY A 108 -14.77 -11.43 -6.67
N ILE A 109 -14.81 -10.87 -7.89
CA ILE A 109 -13.72 -10.06 -8.46
C ILE A 109 -13.70 -8.68 -7.79
N LEU A 110 -14.85 -8.01 -7.74
CA LEU A 110 -14.95 -6.64 -7.22
C LEU A 110 -14.58 -6.53 -5.75
N THR A 111 -14.91 -7.55 -4.96
CA THR A 111 -14.62 -7.60 -3.51
C THR A 111 -13.19 -8.03 -3.21
N ARG A 112 -12.48 -8.61 -4.16
CA ARG A 112 -11.10 -9.06 -3.96
C ARG A 112 -10.15 -7.88 -3.68
N ALA A 113 -9.36 -8.00 -2.62
CA ALA A 113 -8.41 -6.96 -2.23
C ALA A 113 -7.38 -6.64 -3.33
N GLY A 114 -6.85 -7.66 -4.00
CA GLY A 114 -5.91 -7.51 -5.12
C GLY A 114 -6.49 -6.73 -6.29
N HIS A 115 -7.77 -6.95 -6.62
CA HIS A 115 -8.44 -6.18 -7.68
C HIS A 115 -8.50 -4.68 -7.36
N ARG A 116 -8.90 -4.34 -6.13
CA ARG A 116 -8.91 -2.92 -5.68
C ARG A 116 -7.53 -2.28 -5.77
N ARG A 117 -6.51 -3.00 -5.33
CA ARG A 117 -5.11 -2.55 -5.35
C ARG A 117 -4.62 -2.33 -6.77
N ARG A 118 -4.90 -3.24 -7.70
CA ARG A 118 -4.53 -3.11 -9.11
C ARG A 118 -5.25 -1.96 -9.79
N ALA A 119 -6.54 -1.76 -9.56
CA ALA A 119 -7.27 -0.62 -10.10
C ALA A 119 -6.68 0.73 -9.62
N ALA A 120 -6.31 0.80 -8.33
CA ALA A 120 -5.65 1.98 -7.77
C ALA A 120 -4.23 2.18 -8.32
N ALA A 121 -3.45 1.10 -8.49
CA ALA A 121 -2.11 1.15 -9.07
C ALA A 121 -2.15 1.57 -10.54
N LEU A 122 -3.11 1.06 -11.32
CA LEU A 122 -3.33 1.47 -12.71
C LEU A 122 -3.56 2.99 -12.81
N ARG A 123 -4.45 3.54 -11.98
CA ARG A 123 -4.68 4.99 -11.93
C ARG A 123 -3.39 5.77 -11.66
N ARG A 124 -2.57 5.34 -10.68
CA ARG A 124 -1.31 6.03 -10.34
C ARG A 124 -0.27 5.89 -11.45
N MET A 125 -0.14 4.70 -12.03
CA MET A 125 0.74 4.45 -13.16
C MET A 125 0.42 5.39 -14.34
N LEU A 126 -0.86 5.54 -14.68
CA LEU A 126 -1.30 6.43 -15.75
C LEU A 126 -1.07 7.92 -15.39
N ALA A 127 -1.39 8.31 -14.16
CA ALA A 127 -1.16 9.67 -13.68
C ALA A 127 0.34 10.05 -13.71
N SER A 128 1.26 9.13 -13.44
CA SER A 128 2.71 9.35 -13.55
C SER A 128 3.18 9.64 -14.99
N LYS A 129 2.35 9.33 -15.98
CA LYS A 129 2.55 9.63 -17.41
C LYS A 129 1.72 10.82 -17.88
N SER A 130 1.18 11.62 -16.95
CA SER A 130 0.31 12.76 -17.22
C SER A 130 -0.99 12.38 -17.96
N ILE A 131 -1.43 11.14 -17.81
CA ILE A 131 -2.69 10.66 -18.35
C ILE A 131 -3.77 10.85 -17.29
N GLU A 132 -4.85 11.51 -17.69
CA GLU A 132 -5.99 11.72 -16.81
C GLU A 132 -6.68 10.39 -16.52
N ALA A 133 -6.71 10.01 -15.25
CA ALA A 133 -7.26 8.74 -14.80
C ALA A 133 -7.95 8.85 -13.44
N TRP A 134 -8.95 8.01 -13.22
CA TRP A 134 -9.67 7.91 -11.96
C TRP A 134 -10.03 6.46 -11.63
N SER A 135 -10.10 6.14 -10.35
CA SER A 135 -10.64 4.87 -9.86
C SER A 135 -11.40 5.06 -8.56
N LYS A 136 -12.45 4.26 -8.34
CA LYS A 136 -13.11 4.17 -7.03
C LYS A 136 -12.14 3.63 -5.98
N THR A 137 -12.27 4.09 -4.77
CA THR A 137 -11.55 3.54 -3.61
C THR A 137 -12.00 2.10 -3.34
N ASP A 138 -13.29 1.84 -3.49
CA ASP A 138 -13.89 0.52 -3.39
C ASP A 138 -14.74 0.22 -4.64
N PRO A 139 -14.24 -0.60 -5.58
CA PRO A 139 -14.97 -0.99 -6.78
C PRO A 139 -16.32 -1.65 -6.49
N ALA A 140 -16.44 -2.38 -5.38
CA ALA A 140 -17.68 -3.05 -4.99
C ALA A 140 -18.77 -2.08 -4.50
N ASN A 141 -18.42 -0.82 -4.18
CA ASN A 141 -19.39 0.18 -3.77
C ASN A 141 -20.11 0.81 -4.97
N LEU A 142 -21.14 0.13 -5.44
CA LEU A 142 -21.96 0.55 -6.58
C LEU A 142 -22.89 1.73 -6.28
N GLY A 143 -23.05 2.10 -5.00
CA GLY A 143 -23.81 3.29 -4.59
C GLY A 143 -23.09 4.61 -4.88
N VAL A 144 -21.77 4.57 -5.03
CA VAL A 144 -20.95 5.76 -5.26
C VAL A 144 -20.81 6.02 -6.75
N THR A 145 -21.25 7.21 -7.19
CA THR A 145 -21.03 7.70 -8.55
C THR A 145 -19.72 8.49 -8.65
N VAL A 146 -19.26 8.75 -9.87
CA VAL A 146 -18.11 9.63 -10.13
C VAL A 146 -18.39 11.03 -9.56
N PRO A 147 -17.51 11.60 -8.72
CA PRO A 147 -17.70 12.94 -8.17
C PRO A 147 -17.74 14.03 -9.25
N LYS A 148 -18.51 15.09 -9.04
CA LYS A 148 -18.62 16.21 -10.00
C LYS A 148 -17.25 16.82 -10.35
N THR A 149 -16.41 17.06 -9.36
CA THR A 149 -15.04 17.56 -9.54
C THR A 149 -14.17 16.64 -10.37
N THR A 150 -14.44 15.32 -10.33
CA THR A 150 -13.79 14.35 -11.19
C THR A 150 -14.35 14.41 -12.61
N MET A 151 -15.67 14.57 -12.79
CA MET A 151 -16.27 14.67 -14.12
C MET A 151 -15.72 15.86 -14.92
N GLU A 152 -15.42 16.97 -14.26
CA GLU A 152 -14.83 18.18 -14.87
C GLU A 152 -13.44 17.93 -15.46
N ARG A 153 -12.75 16.87 -15.01
CA ARG A 153 -11.44 16.46 -15.53
C ARG A 153 -11.53 15.63 -16.82
N PHE A 154 -12.76 15.26 -17.22
CA PHE A 154 -13.03 14.46 -18.41
C PHE A 154 -14.01 15.22 -19.35
N PRO A 155 -13.56 16.34 -19.95
CA PRO A 155 -14.39 17.15 -20.81
C PRO A 155 -14.88 16.35 -22.02
N GLY A 156 -16.14 16.57 -22.41
CA GLY A 156 -16.78 15.88 -23.52
C GLY A 156 -17.38 14.51 -23.17
N PHE A 157 -17.21 14.04 -21.92
CA PHE A 157 -17.76 12.76 -21.45
C PHE A 157 -18.78 12.89 -20.34
N GLU A 158 -19.30 14.11 -20.09
CA GLU A 158 -20.22 14.38 -18.99
C GLU A 158 -21.50 13.53 -19.07
N ASN A 159 -22.02 13.32 -20.27
CA ASN A 159 -23.23 12.52 -20.49
C ASN A 159 -22.94 11.02 -20.20
N ALA A 160 -21.80 10.51 -20.63
CA ALA A 160 -21.37 9.15 -20.32
C ALA A 160 -21.23 8.95 -18.82
N LEU A 161 -20.57 9.88 -18.12
CA LEU A 161 -20.34 9.81 -16.69
C LEU A 161 -21.60 10.02 -15.84
N LYS A 162 -22.53 10.87 -16.29
CA LYS A 162 -23.85 11.00 -15.65
C LYS A 162 -24.66 9.72 -15.74
N ARG A 163 -24.57 9.01 -16.87
CA ARG A 163 -25.33 7.78 -17.11
C ARG A 163 -24.70 6.54 -16.51
N TYR A 164 -23.38 6.38 -16.65
CA TYR A 164 -22.63 5.17 -16.29
C TYR A 164 -21.65 5.39 -15.13
N GLY A 165 -21.67 6.53 -14.48
CA GLY A 165 -20.71 6.86 -13.42
C GLY A 165 -20.83 6.01 -12.14
N ARG A 166 -21.95 5.28 -11.97
CA ARG A 166 -22.09 4.29 -10.89
C ARG A 166 -21.39 2.98 -11.24
N GLU A 167 -21.52 2.58 -12.50
CA GLU A 167 -20.98 1.34 -13.05
C GLU A 167 -19.48 1.43 -13.25
N MET A 168 -18.97 2.62 -13.58
CA MET A 168 -17.53 2.83 -13.79
C MET A 168 -16.75 2.83 -12.47
N TYR A 169 -15.73 1.99 -12.37
CA TYR A 169 -14.86 1.94 -11.17
C TYR A 169 -13.39 2.26 -11.44
N CYS A 170 -12.97 2.21 -12.70
CA CYS A 170 -11.65 2.64 -13.14
C CYS A 170 -11.77 3.19 -14.56
N MET A 171 -11.18 4.34 -14.84
CA MET A 171 -11.25 4.97 -16.17
C MET A 171 -10.06 5.88 -16.45
N ALA A 172 -9.78 6.11 -17.73
CA ALA A 172 -8.74 7.02 -18.19
C ALA A 172 -9.11 7.64 -19.56
N LEU A 173 -8.58 8.82 -19.84
CA LEU A 173 -8.56 9.35 -21.20
C LEU A 173 -7.52 8.60 -22.02
N VAL A 174 -7.91 8.15 -23.20
CA VAL A 174 -6.96 7.62 -24.17
C VAL A 174 -6.34 8.80 -24.89
N PRO A 175 -4.99 8.95 -24.86
CA PRO A 175 -4.31 10.04 -25.55
C PRO A 175 -4.62 10.07 -27.04
N PRO A 176 -4.54 11.25 -27.69
CA PRO A 176 -4.86 11.39 -29.09
C PRO A 176 -3.87 10.60 -30.00
N PRO A 177 -4.23 10.38 -31.29
CA PRO A 177 -3.42 9.54 -32.20
C PRO A 177 -2.03 10.06 -32.51
N ASP A 178 -1.71 11.30 -32.19
CA ASP A 178 -0.35 11.87 -32.31
C ASP A 178 0.63 11.37 -31.26
N THR A 179 0.14 10.66 -30.23
CA THR A 179 0.92 9.98 -29.20
C THR A 179 0.62 8.48 -29.14
N PRO A 180 0.90 7.74 -30.23
CA PRO A 180 0.43 6.35 -30.38
C PRO A 180 0.94 5.41 -29.31
N ASP A 181 2.19 5.58 -28.84
CA ASP A 181 2.78 4.73 -27.79
C ASP A 181 2.06 4.89 -26.45
N LEU A 182 1.63 6.10 -26.09
CA LEU A 182 0.88 6.35 -24.88
C LEU A 182 -0.56 5.83 -25.00
N ALA A 183 -1.20 6.04 -26.13
CA ALA A 183 -2.54 5.49 -26.39
C ALA A 183 -2.53 3.96 -26.31
N GLU A 184 -1.56 3.32 -26.94
CA GLU A 184 -1.41 1.86 -26.92
C GLU A 184 -1.14 1.34 -25.50
N MET A 185 -0.31 2.03 -24.72
CA MET A 185 -0.08 1.71 -23.31
C MET A 185 -1.38 1.73 -22.50
N VAL A 186 -2.21 2.75 -22.65
CA VAL A 186 -3.49 2.85 -21.92
C VAL A 186 -4.42 1.70 -22.31
N VAL A 187 -4.62 1.46 -23.60
CA VAL A 187 -5.51 0.41 -24.09
C VAL A 187 -5.06 -0.96 -23.63
N ARG A 188 -3.76 -1.26 -23.77
CA ARG A 188 -3.16 -2.53 -23.31
C ARG A 188 -3.34 -2.73 -21.81
N ALA A 189 -3.12 -1.69 -21.00
CA ALA A 189 -3.24 -1.78 -19.56
C ALA A 189 -4.66 -2.13 -19.10
N PHE A 190 -5.68 -1.54 -19.72
CA PHE A 190 -7.09 -1.88 -19.41
C PHE A 190 -7.45 -3.29 -19.87
N PHE A 191 -7.04 -3.70 -21.05
CA PHE A 191 -7.29 -5.06 -21.53
C PHE A 191 -6.50 -6.11 -20.74
N ASP A 192 -5.27 -5.80 -20.33
CA ASP A 192 -4.48 -6.69 -19.49
C ASP A 192 -5.10 -6.87 -18.11
N LEU A 193 -5.50 -5.77 -17.44
CA LEU A 193 -6.16 -5.85 -16.14
C LEU A 193 -7.44 -6.68 -16.22
N TYR A 194 -8.28 -6.44 -17.23
CA TYR A 194 -9.47 -7.23 -17.47
C TYR A 194 -9.16 -8.72 -17.66
N SER A 195 -8.16 -9.04 -18.51
CA SER A 195 -7.74 -10.41 -18.78
C SER A 195 -7.24 -11.12 -17.51
N HIS A 196 -6.47 -10.40 -16.68
CA HIS A 196 -5.97 -10.92 -15.41
C HIS A 196 -7.12 -11.28 -14.46
N GLU A 197 -8.09 -10.37 -14.31
CA GLU A 197 -9.24 -10.60 -13.42
C GLU A 197 -10.11 -11.77 -13.88
N ARG A 198 -10.09 -12.07 -15.19
CA ARG A 198 -10.75 -13.25 -15.75
C ARG A 198 -9.93 -14.54 -15.64
N GLY A 199 -8.73 -14.49 -15.06
CA GLY A 199 -7.85 -15.65 -14.94
C GLY A 199 -7.26 -16.12 -16.27
N TRP A 200 -7.19 -15.23 -17.27
CA TRP A 200 -6.62 -15.57 -18.57
C TRP A 200 -5.10 -15.51 -18.54
N GLU A 201 -4.47 -16.36 -19.35
CA GLU A 201 -3.01 -16.29 -19.52
C GLU A 201 -2.59 -14.93 -20.08
N ILE A 202 -1.46 -14.44 -19.58
CA ILE A 202 -0.86 -13.19 -20.03
C ILE A 202 -0.56 -13.29 -21.53
N MET A 203 -1.11 -12.35 -22.27
CA MET A 203 -0.74 -12.16 -23.67
C MET A 203 0.63 -11.48 -23.76
N ALA A 204 1.51 -11.99 -24.63
CA ALA A 204 2.84 -11.41 -24.81
C ALA A 204 2.80 -9.90 -25.15
N ALA A 205 1.77 -9.47 -25.90
CA ALA A 205 1.55 -8.08 -26.23
C ALA A 205 1.23 -7.18 -25.01
N PHE A 206 0.73 -7.74 -23.93
CA PHE A 206 0.35 -6.99 -22.72
C PHE A 206 1.37 -7.10 -21.59
N ARG A 207 2.38 -7.95 -21.72
CA ARG A 207 3.41 -8.17 -20.70
C ARG A 207 4.07 -6.89 -20.21
N PRO A 208 4.47 -5.94 -21.07
CA PRO A 208 5.09 -4.69 -20.60
C PRO A 208 4.19 -3.88 -19.66
N GLU A 209 2.91 -3.81 -19.95
CA GLU A 209 1.95 -3.08 -19.12
C GLU A 209 1.67 -3.82 -17.82
N ARG A 210 1.61 -5.15 -17.85
CA ARG A 210 1.53 -5.99 -16.66
C ARG A 210 2.70 -5.75 -15.71
N ASP A 211 3.91 -5.76 -16.25
CA ASP A 211 5.13 -5.58 -15.45
C ASP A 211 5.20 -4.17 -14.84
N ARG A 212 4.78 -3.15 -15.59
CA ARG A 212 4.65 -1.78 -15.06
C ARG A 212 3.60 -1.67 -13.96
N LEU A 213 2.44 -2.27 -14.17
CA LEU A 213 1.35 -2.27 -13.17
C LEU A 213 1.77 -2.97 -11.88
N LEU A 214 2.41 -4.13 -11.99
CA LEU A 214 2.93 -4.86 -10.83
C LEU A 214 4.07 -4.09 -10.16
N GLY A 215 4.93 -3.42 -10.92
CA GLY A 215 5.96 -2.52 -10.39
C GLY A 215 5.36 -1.38 -9.57
N GLN A 216 4.32 -0.73 -10.10
CA GLN A 216 3.59 0.33 -9.38
C GLN A 216 2.93 -0.23 -8.11
N LEU A 217 2.27 -1.38 -8.21
CA LEU A 217 1.62 -2.04 -7.07
C LEU A 217 2.62 -2.37 -5.95
N ARG A 218 3.80 -2.89 -6.33
CA ARG A 218 4.87 -3.17 -5.37
C ARG A 218 5.39 -1.89 -4.72
N GLN A 219 5.63 -0.84 -5.50
CA GLN A 219 6.06 0.46 -4.98
C GLN A 219 5.05 1.05 -3.99
N ASP A 220 3.75 0.89 -4.27
CA ASP A 220 2.69 1.38 -3.39
C ASP A 220 2.59 0.61 -2.07
N LEU A 221 2.79 -0.70 -2.11
CA LEU A 221 2.63 -1.58 -0.94
C LEU A 221 3.92 -1.81 -0.16
N PHE A 222 5.06 -1.76 -0.84
CA PHE A 222 6.38 -2.06 -0.30
C PHE A 222 7.38 -0.94 -0.60
N PRO A 223 7.14 0.29 -0.09
CA PRO A 223 8.06 1.40 -0.31
C PRO A 223 9.42 1.07 0.31
N VAL A 224 10.49 1.33 -0.44
CA VAL A 224 11.86 1.18 0.07
C VAL A 224 12.16 2.34 1.00
N VAL A 225 12.55 2.03 2.24
CA VAL A 225 12.97 3.01 3.25
C VAL A 225 14.48 2.92 3.45
N THR A 226 15.16 4.04 3.32
CA THR A 226 16.61 4.13 3.52
C THR A 226 16.96 4.93 4.79
N SER A 227 18.14 4.69 5.35
CA SER A 227 18.61 5.46 6.52
C SER A 227 18.71 6.97 6.24
N GLU A 228 18.98 7.35 4.99
CA GLU A 228 18.98 8.75 4.55
C GLU A 228 17.59 9.38 4.62
N MET A 229 16.56 8.68 4.12
CA MET A 229 15.16 9.16 4.20
C MET A 229 14.71 9.34 5.66
N VAL A 230 15.05 8.39 6.53
CA VAL A 230 14.74 8.49 7.97
C VAL A 230 15.46 9.69 8.60
N TYR A 231 16.74 9.88 8.26
CA TYR A 231 17.50 11.01 8.76
C TYR A 231 16.95 12.35 8.26
N GLN A 232 16.59 12.48 6.99
CA GLN A 232 15.95 13.70 6.46
C GLN A 232 14.65 14.01 7.21
N MET A 233 13.80 13.01 7.43
CA MET A 233 12.57 13.18 8.21
C MET A 233 12.87 13.62 9.65
N LEU A 234 13.91 13.07 10.29
CA LEU A 234 14.35 13.51 11.61
C LEU A 234 14.82 14.96 11.60
N GLN A 235 15.55 15.41 10.56
CA GLN A 235 15.97 16.81 10.44
C GLN A 235 14.78 17.77 10.32
N GLU A 236 13.71 17.35 9.65
CA GLU A 236 12.52 18.18 9.44
C GLU A 236 11.57 18.15 10.65
N ARG A 237 11.39 16.97 11.28
CA ARG A 237 10.32 16.76 12.26
C ARG A 237 10.80 16.40 13.67
N HIS A 238 12.08 16.14 13.87
CA HIS A 238 12.74 15.75 15.13
C HIS A 238 12.28 14.40 15.71
N PHE A 239 10.99 14.05 15.60
CA PHE A 239 10.38 12.89 16.24
C PHE A 239 9.78 11.96 15.19
N VAL A 240 10.34 10.76 15.05
CA VAL A 240 9.97 9.80 14.03
C VAL A 240 9.74 8.42 14.64
N ILE A 241 8.74 7.70 14.15
CA ILE A 241 8.47 6.30 14.49
C ILE A 241 8.55 5.45 13.23
N LEU A 242 9.43 4.43 13.24
CA LEU A 242 9.45 3.36 12.26
C LEU A 242 8.42 2.32 12.67
N GLN A 243 7.38 2.15 11.87
CA GLN A 243 6.34 1.17 12.12
C GLN A 243 6.30 0.11 11.02
N GLY A 244 5.72 -1.06 11.29
CA GLY A 244 5.51 -2.10 10.29
C GLY A 244 5.53 -3.50 10.89
N PRO A 245 5.36 -4.54 10.04
CA PRO A 245 5.35 -5.93 10.46
C PRO A 245 6.63 -6.36 11.18
N PRO A 246 6.59 -7.44 11.98
CA PRO A 246 7.79 -7.98 12.62
C PRO A 246 8.76 -8.53 11.57
N GLY A 247 10.06 -8.37 11.83
CA GLY A 247 11.11 -8.89 10.93
C GLY A 247 11.39 -8.04 9.69
N THR A 248 10.98 -6.76 9.66
CA THR A 248 11.28 -5.81 8.57
C THR A 248 12.53 -4.96 8.80
N GLY A 249 13.32 -5.27 9.85
CA GLY A 249 14.61 -4.61 10.08
C GLY A 249 14.53 -3.23 10.75
N LYS A 250 13.42 -2.86 11.41
CA LYS A 250 13.24 -1.54 12.07
C LYS A 250 14.34 -1.23 13.07
N THR A 251 14.64 -2.15 13.97
CA THR A 251 15.71 -1.99 15.00
C THR A 251 17.08 -1.86 14.33
N ARG A 252 17.37 -2.63 13.27
CA ARG A 252 18.60 -2.49 12.49
C ARG A 252 18.69 -1.11 11.83
N MET A 253 17.60 -0.65 11.21
CA MET A 253 17.52 0.68 10.59
C MET A 253 17.79 1.79 11.61
N SER A 254 17.20 1.70 12.80
CA SER A 254 17.41 2.71 13.85
C SER A 254 18.86 2.76 14.34
N GLN A 255 19.55 1.61 14.43
CA GLN A 255 20.98 1.53 14.74
C GLN A 255 21.82 2.13 13.60
N GLU A 256 21.51 1.79 12.35
CA GLU A 256 22.20 2.35 11.18
C GLU A 256 22.08 3.87 11.12
N VAL A 257 20.90 4.42 11.36
CA VAL A 257 20.68 5.88 11.42
C VAL A 257 21.54 6.51 12.52
N ARG A 258 21.55 5.94 13.73
CA ARG A 258 22.37 6.44 14.84
C ARG A 258 23.85 6.43 14.49
N ASP A 259 24.34 5.31 13.97
CA ASP A 259 25.77 5.12 13.73
C ASP A 259 26.28 5.95 12.55
N LYS A 260 25.50 6.05 11.48
CA LYS A 260 25.87 6.75 10.23
C LYS A 260 25.68 8.28 10.34
N HIS A 261 24.54 8.72 10.87
CA HIS A 261 24.16 10.13 10.80
C HIS A 261 24.38 10.91 12.10
N PHE A 262 24.50 10.22 13.23
CA PHE A 262 24.81 10.81 14.53
C PHE A 262 26.20 10.42 15.03
N THR A 263 27.02 9.75 14.21
CA THR A 263 28.35 9.29 14.56
C THR A 263 28.40 8.47 15.86
N GLY A 264 27.35 7.68 16.09
CA GLY A 264 27.16 6.89 17.32
C GLY A 264 26.74 7.69 18.56
N LYS A 265 26.56 9.00 18.45
CA LYS A 265 26.09 9.85 19.57
C LYS A 265 24.60 9.65 19.79
N GLY A 266 24.25 8.84 20.77
CA GLY A 266 22.86 8.54 21.10
C GLY A 266 22.76 7.47 22.16
N MET A 267 21.55 7.27 22.67
CA MET A 267 21.21 6.15 23.54
C MET A 267 20.13 5.30 22.91
N THR A 268 20.16 4.01 23.19
CA THR A 268 19.11 3.07 22.82
C THR A 268 18.46 2.55 24.10
N ILE A 269 17.15 2.68 24.18
CA ILE A 269 16.32 2.19 25.27
C ILE A 269 15.22 1.29 24.69
N GLN A 270 14.78 0.32 25.46
CA GLN A 270 13.65 -0.52 25.07
C GLN A 270 12.48 -0.26 25.99
N PHE A 271 11.30 -0.01 25.42
CA PHE A 271 10.10 0.12 26.21
C PHE A 271 9.48 -1.25 26.49
N HIS A 272 8.95 -1.39 27.70
CA HIS A 272 8.21 -2.54 28.18
C HIS A 272 7.15 -2.06 29.20
N PRO A 273 6.15 -2.89 29.55
CA PRO A 273 5.02 -2.43 30.38
C PRO A 273 5.37 -1.86 31.76
N ALA A 274 6.59 -2.12 32.25
CA ALA A 274 7.04 -1.60 33.55
C ALA A 274 7.84 -0.28 33.46
N VAL A 275 8.02 0.30 32.26
CA VAL A 275 8.66 1.61 32.10
C VAL A 275 7.71 2.70 32.60
N THR A 276 8.23 3.61 33.39
CA THR A 276 7.46 4.66 34.06
C THR A 276 7.96 6.07 33.68
N TYR A 277 7.22 7.08 34.12
CA TYR A 277 7.63 8.49 34.03
C TYR A 277 8.98 8.73 34.72
N GLU A 278 9.19 8.07 35.88
CA GLU A 278 10.40 8.19 36.68
C GLU A 278 11.64 7.67 35.94
N ASP A 279 11.49 6.66 35.09
CA ASP A 279 12.59 6.17 34.26
C ASP A 279 12.89 7.10 33.10
N PHE A 280 11.84 7.70 32.53
CA PHE A 280 11.98 8.47 31.29
C PHE A 280 12.27 9.95 31.54
N VAL A 281 11.56 10.61 32.48
CA VAL A 281 11.70 12.05 32.73
C VAL A 281 12.49 12.32 34.00
N VAL A 282 11.90 12.09 35.16
CA VAL A 282 12.54 12.35 36.45
C VAL A 282 11.95 11.44 37.52
N GLY A 283 12.79 10.84 38.35
CA GLY A 283 12.37 9.91 39.39
C GLY A 283 13.11 10.10 40.73
N LEU A 284 12.59 9.45 41.77
CA LEU A 284 13.22 9.33 43.05
C LEU A 284 13.89 7.94 43.21
N SER A 285 15.14 7.91 43.62
CA SER A 285 15.87 6.68 43.92
C SER A 285 16.30 6.64 45.36
N PRO A 286 16.25 5.47 46.06
CA PRO A 286 16.85 5.32 47.35
C PRO A 286 18.34 5.58 47.29
N ASP A 287 18.86 6.42 48.18
CA ASP A 287 20.30 6.68 48.29
C ASP A 287 20.86 5.83 49.44
N ILE A 288 21.53 4.74 49.05
CA ILE A 288 22.11 3.76 49.98
C ILE A 288 23.51 4.18 50.46
N SER A 289 24.10 5.25 49.85
CA SER A 289 25.49 5.62 50.08
C SER A 289 25.76 6.40 51.38
N LYS A 290 24.75 6.82 52.12
CA LYS A 290 24.90 7.73 53.28
C LYS A 290 24.26 7.22 54.56
N GLY A 291 24.63 6.01 55.05
CA GLY A 291 24.35 5.53 56.39
C GLY A 291 22.94 4.92 56.61
N ASP A 292 22.61 4.61 57.87
CA ASP A 292 21.44 3.80 58.27
C ASP A 292 20.04 4.44 58.08
N SER A 293 19.93 5.60 57.43
CA SER A 293 18.64 6.27 57.18
C SER A 293 18.25 6.20 55.69
N LEU A 294 17.03 5.75 55.42
CA LEU A 294 16.45 5.78 54.08
C LEU A 294 16.35 7.23 53.58
N ARG A 295 17.16 7.59 52.63
CA ARG A 295 17.11 8.88 51.93
C ARG A 295 16.77 8.67 50.48
N PHE A 296 16.11 9.64 49.85
CA PHE A 296 15.82 9.62 48.40
C PHE A 296 16.62 10.71 47.71
N SER A 297 17.21 10.39 46.57
CA SER A 297 17.84 11.34 45.68
C SER A 297 17.03 11.46 44.39
N VAL A 298 16.96 12.66 43.83
CA VAL A 298 16.32 12.89 42.52
C VAL A 298 17.28 12.40 41.43
N ARG A 299 16.77 11.55 40.55
CA ARG A 299 17.52 10.99 39.40
C ARG A 299 16.92 11.51 38.09
N PRO A 300 17.75 12.08 37.18
CA PRO A 300 17.30 12.40 35.84
C PRO A 300 17.00 11.11 35.06
N GLY A 301 15.82 11.06 34.44
CA GLY A 301 15.44 10.01 33.52
C GLY A 301 16.17 10.12 32.15
N TRP A 302 15.92 9.18 31.26
CA TRP A 302 16.60 9.10 29.96
C TRP A 302 16.42 10.36 29.12
N LEU A 303 15.23 10.98 29.12
CA LEU A 303 14.97 12.21 28.38
C LEU A 303 15.85 13.37 28.86
N LEU A 304 15.91 13.60 30.18
CA LEU A 304 16.75 14.67 30.73
C LEU A 304 18.23 14.44 30.51
N GLN A 305 18.70 13.19 30.61
CA GLN A 305 20.09 12.82 30.27
C GLN A 305 20.39 13.13 28.83
N ALA A 306 19.50 12.74 27.90
CA ALA A 306 19.65 13.04 26.48
C ALA A 306 19.60 14.54 26.18
N CYS A 307 18.73 15.31 26.84
CA CYS A 307 18.69 16.76 26.72
C CYS A 307 20.04 17.41 27.11
N GLN A 308 20.69 16.87 28.14
CA GLN A 308 22.00 17.34 28.56
C GLN A 308 23.08 17.05 27.50
N GLN A 309 23.11 15.82 26.96
CA GLN A 309 24.05 15.45 25.90
C GLN A 309 23.82 16.23 24.61
N ALA A 310 22.58 16.54 24.28
CA ALA A 310 22.23 17.31 23.09
C ALA A 310 22.65 18.79 23.14
N LYS A 311 23.08 19.30 24.30
CA LYS A 311 23.72 20.63 24.38
C LYS A 311 25.11 20.68 23.74
N GLU A 312 25.80 19.54 23.69
CA GLU A 312 27.14 19.40 23.11
C GLU A 312 27.13 19.10 21.60
N GLY A 313 25.94 18.90 21.01
CA GLY A 313 25.77 18.58 19.59
C GLY A 313 24.57 17.70 19.31
N LYS A 314 24.43 17.23 18.08
CA LYS A 314 23.33 16.34 17.70
C LYS A 314 23.37 15.04 18.52
N PHE A 315 22.25 14.69 19.10
CA PHE A 315 22.05 13.48 19.90
C PHE A 315 20.74 12.81 19.58
N ILE A 316 20.70 11.48 19.53
CA ILE A 316 19.47 10.72 19.23
C ILE A 316 19.11 9.79 20.38
N ILE A 317 17.82 9.76 20.74
CA ILE A 317 17.24 8.67 21.54
C ILE A 317 16.58 7.69 20.57
N VAL A 318 17.04 6.46 20.59
CA VAL A 318 16.36 5.33 19.92
C VAL A 318 15.52 4.62 20.96
N ILE A 319 14.20 4.55 20.73
CA ILE A 319 13.24 3.88 21.61
C ILE A 319 12.72 2.65 20.89
N ASP A 320 13.24 1.47 21.25
CA ASP A 320 12.76 0.22 20.67
C ASP A 320 11.44 -0.21 21.32
N GLU A 321 10.50 -0.73 20.50
CA GLU A 321 9.15 -1.14 20.94
C GLU A 321 8.39 -0.03 21.68
N ILE A 322 8.38 1.19 21.13
CA ILE A 322 7.83 2.39 21.77
C ILE A 322 6.34 2.24 22.19
N ASN A 323 5.59 1.40 21.51
CA ASN A 323 4.18 1.13 21.80
C ASN A 323 3.93 0.08 22.90
N ARG A 324 4.98 -0.59 23.43
CA ARG A 324 4.82 -1.57 24.52
C ARG A 324 4.59 -0.96 25.88
N ALA A 325 4.64 0.35 25.99
CA ALA A 325 4.34 1.09 27.20
C ALA A 325 3.34 2.21 26.94
N ASP A 326 2.67 2.69 27.96
CA ASP A 326 1.70 3.78 27.88
C ASP A 326 2.45 5.11 27.72
N LEU A 327 2.61 5.56 26.48
CA LEU A 327 3.34 6.78 26.15
C LEU A 327 2.76 8.03 26.83
N GLY A 328 1.45 8.11 26.98
CA GLY A 328 0.81 9.23 27.66
C GLY A 328 1.24 9.35 29.13
N LYS A 329 1.33 8.20 29.80
CA LYS A 329 1.80 8.16 31.20
C LYS A 329 3.30 8.39 31.33
N ILE A 330 4.09 7.83 30.43
CA ILE A 330 5.56 7.95 30.46
C ILE A 330 6.01 9.37 30.17
N LEU A 331 5.39 10.02 29.17
CA LEU A 331 5.73 11.40 28.82
C LEU A 331 5.17 12.40 29.79
N GLY A 332 4.00 12.14 30.41
CA GLY A 332 3.35 13.09 31.30
C GLY A 332 3.26 14.49 30.68
N GLU A 333 3.67 15.50 31.45
CA GLU A 333 3.73 16.89 30.96
C GLU A 333 4.80 17.10 29.85
N ALA A 334 5.82 16.26 29.78
CA ALA A 334 6.84 16.37 28.75
C ALA A 334 6.29 16.20 27.33
N ILE A 335 5.09 15.59 27.16
CA ILE A 335 4.41 15.51 25.85
C ILE A 335 4.23 16.90 25.22
N TYR A 336 4.10 17.96 26.03
CA TYR A 336 3.98 19.33 25.56
C TYR A 336 5.23 19.83 24.83
N LEU A 337 6.39 19.25 25.13
CA LEU A 337 7.68 19.60 24.50
C LEU A 337 7.89 18.93 23.14
N PHE A 338 7.12 17.87 22.84
CA PHE A 338 7.22 17.11 21.59
C PHE A 338 6.36 17.77 20.50
N GLU A 339 6.63 19.04 20.22
CA GLU A 339 5.98 19.76 19.13
C GLU A 339 7.03 20.09 18.05
N PRO A 340 6.98 19.45 16.89
CA PRO A 340 8.05 19.52 15.90
C PRO A 340 8.40 20.94 15.42
N ASP A 341 7.40 21.81 15.34
CA ASP A 341 7.58 23.18 14.85
C ASP A 341 8.06 24.15 15.95
N GLU A 342 8.08 23.74 17.22
CA GLU A 342 8.41 24.58 18.38
C GLU A 342 9.47 23.93 19.29
N VAL A 343 10.31 23.06 18.72
CA VAL A 343 11.41 22.41 19.46
C VAL A 343 12.39 23.44 19.99
N GLY A 344 12.64 23.40 21.29
CA GLY A 344 13.50 24.35 21.99
C GLY A 344 12.81 25.62 22.49
N GLU A 345 11.55 25.84 22.14
CA GLU A 345 10.79 27.03 22.52
C GLU A 345 9.89 26.78 23.73
N ARG A 346 9.34 25.58 23.85
CA ARG A 346 8.45 25.18 24.96
C ARG A 346 9.26 24.73 26.15
N THR A 347 8.72 25.02 27.34
CA THR A 347 9.25 24.56 28.62
C THR A 347 8.16 23.94 29.48
N VAL A 348 8.53 22.98 30.32
CA VAL A 348 7.65 22.39 31.34
C VAL A 348 8.37 22.42 32.70
N GLU A 349 7.58 22.43 33.77
CA GLU A 349 8.10 22.31 35.13
C GLU A 349 8.36 20.84 35.46
N LEU A 350 9.47 20.57 36.14
CA LEU A 350 9.80 19.25 36.63
C LEU A 350 9.05 18.97 37.94
N ALA A 351 8.51 17.76 38.07
CA ALA A 351 7.89 17.31 39.32
C ALA A 351 8.89 17.36 40.50
N HIS A 352 10.18 17.13 40.22
CA HIS A 352 11.26 17.24 41.21
C HIS A 352 12.44 17.99 40.61
N PRO A 353 12.99 19.03 41.28
CA PRO A 353 14.16 19.75 40.78
C PRO A 353 15.38 18.83 40.62
N VAL A 354 16.05 18.88 39.48
CA VAL A 354 17.27 18.11 39.18
C VAL A 354 18.44 19.08 39.13
N ASN A 355 19.43 18.92 40.01
CA ASN A 355 20.60 19.80 40.08
C ASN A 355 20.27 21.31 40.07
N GLY A 356 19.19 21.70 40.78
CA GLY A 356 18.70 23.07 40.82
C GLY A 356 17.84 23.51 39.65
N MET A 357 17.67 22.67 38.63
CA MET A 357 16.81 22.92 37.47
C MET A 357 15.36 22.57 37.82
N THR A 358 14.46 23.52 37.72
CA THR A 358 13.01 23.36 37.97
C THR A 358 12.20 23.25 36.67
N LYS A 359 12.75 23.70 35.58
CA LYS A 359 12.13 23.68 34.23
C LYS A 359 13.11 23.10 33.21
N PHE A 360 12.57 22.46 32.20
CA PHE A 360 13.37 22.00 31.08
C PHE A 360 12.66 22.18 29.73
N SER A 361 13.42 22.15 28.66
CA SER A 361 12.97 22.11 27.26
C SER A 361 13.73 21.03 26.51
N VAL A 362 13.16 20.55 25.42
CA VAL A 362 13.84 19.65 24.48
C VAL A 362 14.74 20.50 23.57
N PRO A 363 16.07 20.29 23.57
CA PRO A 363 16.98 21.07 22.72
C PRO A 363 16.77 20.80 21.22
N LYS A 364 17.03 21.79 20.36
CA LYS A 364 16.96 21.65 18.89
C LYS A 364 17.91 20.58 18.31
N ASN A 365 18.90 20.15 19.06
CA ASN A 365 19.84 19.10 18.67
C ASN A 365 19.42 17.69 19.17
N LEU A 366 18.29 17.56 19.86
CA LEU A 366 17.76 16.27 20.28
C LEU A 366 16.77 15.71 19.26
N TYR A 367 16.98 14.47 18.91
CA TYR A 367 16.15 13.71 17.99
C TYR A 367 15.64 12.44 18.67
N VAL A 368 14.42 12.01 18.32
CA VAL A 368 13.83 10.77 18.86
C VAL A 368 13.38 9.88 17.72
N LEU A 369 13.86 8.64 17.72
CA LEU A 369 13.50 7.61 16.76
C LEU A 369 12.91 6.41 17.48
N GLY A 370 11.60 6.23 17.35
CA GLY A 370 10.91 5.04 17.88
C GLY A 370 10.84 3.91 16.87
N THR A 371 10.76 2.65 17.34
CA THR A 371 10.34 1.51 16.52
C THR A 371 9.06 0.91 17.10
N MET A 372 8.18 0.41 16.22
CA MET A 372 6.89 -0.13 16.61
C MET A 372 6.48 -1.31 15.71
N ASN A 373 6.06 -2.43 16.30
CA ASN A 373 5.46 -3.53 15.56
C ASN A 373 3.96 -3.29 15.40
N THR A 374 3.47 -3.32 14.14
CA THR A 374 2.06 -3.11 13.82
C THR A 374 1.24 -4.40 13.92
N ALA A 375 1.87 -5.56 13.84
CA ALA A 375 1.19 -6.85 13.95
C ALA A 375 0.68 -7.16 15.36
N ASP A 376 1.26 -6.55 16.40
CA ASP A 376 0.90 -6.81 17.79
C ASP A 376 -0.37 -6.05 18.17
N ARG A 377 -1.51 -6.71 18.01
CA ARG A 377 -2.84 -6.16 18.31
C ARG A 377 -3.22 -6.24 19.80
N SER A 378 -2.38 -6.86 20.63
CA SER A 378 -2.56 -6.90 22.09
C SER A 378 -2.22 -5.57 22.76
N ILE A 379 -1.54 -4.68 22.06
CA ILE A 379 -1.08 -3.38 22.53
C ILE A 379 -2.08 -2.29 22.15
N ALA A 380 -2.34 -1.36 23.07
CA ALA A 380 -3.23 -0.24 22.80
C ALA A 380 -2.72 0.62 21.61
N PRO A 381 -3.62 1.10 20.75
CA PRO A 381 -3.23 2.02 19.69
C PRO A 381 -2.55 3.28 20.25
N VAL A 382 -1.57 3.77 19.52
CA VAL A 382 -0.92 5.04 19.86
C VAL A 382 -1.95 6.17 19.83
N ASP A 383 -2.06 6.91 20.93
CA ASP A 383 -2.99 8.03 21.11
C ASP A 383 -2.85 9.08 19.99
N LEU A 384 -3.96 9.71 19.63
CA LEU A 384 -4.01 10.80 18.65
C LEU A 384 -3.10 11.99 19.03
N ALA A 385 -2.95 12.28 20.31
CA ALA A 385 -2.05 13.32 20.79
C ALA A 385 -0.58 13.00 20.47
N ILE A 386 -0.18 11.73 20.57
CA ILE A 386 1.14 11.26 20.17
C ILE A 386 1.27 11.24 18.64
N ARG A 387 0.23 10.75 17.94
CA ARG A 387 0.27 10.65 16.47
C ARG A 387 0.53 11.97 15.77
N ARG A 388 0.01 13.08 16.26
CA ARG A 388 0.26 14.41 15.67
C ARG A 388 1.68 14.94 15.91
N ARG A 389 2.39 14.40 16.90
CA ARG A 389 3.73 14.86 17.31
C ARG A 389 4.87 14.06 16.68
N PHE A 390 4.56 12.87 16.22
CA PHE A 390 5.54 12.00 15.57
C PHE A 390 5.19 11.81 14.09
N SER A 391 6.22 11.80 13.26
CA SER A 391 6.10 11.35 11.87
C SER A 391 6.25 9.83 11.81
N PHE A 392 5.40 9.17 11.05
CA PHE A 392 5.40 7.71 10.94
C PHE A 392 5.94 7.28 9.58
N ILE A 393 6.96 6.42 9.59
CA ILE A 393 7.51 5.80 8.39
C ILE A 393 7.21 4.30 8.46
N THR A 394 6.47 3.80 7.46
CA THR A 394 6.13 2.37 7.41
C THR A 394 7.22 1.61 6.68
N MET A 395 7.81 0.63 7.37
CA MET A 395 8.79 -0.31 6.82
C MET A 395 8.11 -1.64 6.53
N MET A 396 7.98 -1.94 5.24
CA MET A 396 7.43 -3.21 4.77
C MET A 396 8.55 -4.22 4.47
N PRO A 397 8.21 -5.52 4.33
CA PRO A 397 9.19 -6.52 3.91
C PRO A 397 9.82 -6.16 2.56
N ASP A 398 11.13 -6.37 2.43
CA ASP A 398 11.90 -6.06 1.23
C ASP A 398 12.34 -7.35 0.53
N ARG A 399 11.86 -7.55 -0.70
CA ARG A 399 12.17 -8.70 -1.54
C ARG A 399 13.65 -8.76 -1.93
N GLU A 400 14.26 -7.59 -2.19
CA GLU A 400 15.65 -7.52 -2.64
C GLU A 400 16.62 -8.00 -1.54
N VAL A 401 16.27 -7.78 -0.28
CA VAL A 401 17.02 -8.30 0.87
C VAL A 401 17.00 -9.84 0.90
N VAL A 402 15.85 -10.46 0.56
CA VAL A 402 15.75 -11.92 0.44
C VAL A 402 16.52 -12.44 -0.77
N ALA A 403 16.35 -11.78 -1.92
CA ALA A 403 16.97 -12.16 -3.18
C ALA A 403 18.52 -12.07 -3.13
N ALA A 404 19.04 -11.09 -2.41
CA ALA A 404 20.50 -10.87 -2.29
C ALA A 404 21.26 -12.05 -1.69
N GLN A 405 20.59 -12.99 -1.00
CA GLN A 405 21.22 -14.19 -0.46
C GLN A 405 21.38 -15.32 -1.48
N GLY A 406 20.64 -15.29 -2.59
CA GLY A 406 20.69 -16.29 -3.65
C GLY A 406 20.05 -17.63 -3.31
N LEU A 407 19.28 -17.74 -2.22
CA LEU A 407 18.56 -18.95 -1.85
C LEU A 407 17.19 -19.00 -2.55
N GLN A 408 17.07 -19.79 -3.62
CA GLN A 408 15.84 -19.84 -4.43
C GLN A 408 14.63 -20.24 -3.59
N LEU A 409 14.76 -21.20 -2.71
CA LEU A 409 13.68 -21.66 -1.83
C LEU A 409 13.14 -20.51 -0.94
N ALA A 410 14.02 -19.62 -0.47
CA ALA A 410 13.62 -18.44 0.31
C ALA A 410 12.81 -17.45 -0.53
N ILE A 411 13.27 -17.19 -1.76
CA ILE A 411 12.61 -16.30 -2.71
C ILE A 411 11.21 -16.83 -3.06
N ASP A 412 11.11 -18.12 -3.37
CA ASP A 412 9.87 -18.76 -3.79
C ASP A 412 8.80 -18.71 -2.67
N PHE A 413 9.15 -19.01 -1.44
CA PHE A 413 8.19 -18.93 -0.33
C PHE A 413 7.85 -17.49 0.07
N TYR A 414 8.84 -16.59 0.04
CA TYR A 414 8.60 -15.17 0.25
C TYR A 414 7.61 -14.61 -0.77
N ASP A 415 7.85 -14.85 -2.06
CA ASP A 415 6.99 -14.38 -3.14
C ASP A 415 5.58 -14.96 -3.02
N ARG A 416 5.43 -16.26 -2.74
CA ARG A 416 4.12 -16.90 -2.54
C ARG A 416 3.33 -16.31 -1.36
N ILE A 417 3.98 -16.04 -0.23
CA ILE A 417 3.31 -15.41 0.91
C ILE A 417 2.93 -13.96 0.56
N CYS A 418 3.82 -13.20 -0.05
CA CYS A 418 3.51 -11.83 -0.50
C CYS A 418 2.31 -11.82 -1.45
N ASP A 419 2.25 -12.74 -2.41
CA ASP A 419 1.14 -12.83 -3.37
C ASP A 419 -0.19 -13.11 -2.65
N VAL A 420 -0.21 -14.01 -1.67
CA VAL A 420 -1.42 -14.26 -0.87
C VAL A 420 -1.88 -13.00 -0.15
N PHE A 421 -0.98 -12.26 0.47
CA PHE A 421 -1.33 -11.02 1.17
C PHE A 421 -1.77 -9.92 0.20
N VAL A 422 -1.08 -9.75 -0.91
CA VAL A 422 -1.42 -8.75 -1.93
C VAL A 422 -2.77 -9.04 -2.57
N GLU A 423 -3.09 -10.31 -2.84
CA GLU A 423 -4.30 -10.69 -3.57
C GLU A 423 -5.52 -10.81 -2.67
N HIS A 424 -5.37 -11.35 -1.47
CA HIS A 424 -6.49 -11.79 -0.66
C HIS A 424 -6.63 -11.09 0.70
N ALA A 425 -5.54 -10.57 1.28
CA ALA A 425 -5.61 -10.00 2.62
C ALA A 425 -6.29 -8.60 2.61
N PRO A 426 -7.20 -8.32 3.57
CA PRO A 426 -7.69 -6.97 3.79
C PRO A 426 -6.54 -6.02 4.14
N ASN A 427 -6.74 -4.71 4.00
CA ASN A 427 -5.66 -3.73 4.15
C ASN A 427 -5.04 -3.73 5.56
N ASP A 428 -5.84 -3.94 6.57
CA ASP A 428 -5.40 -4.02 7.98
C ASP A 428 -4.66 -5.33 8.30
N ALA A 429 -4.81 -6.37 7.47
CA ALA A 429 -4.05 -7.60 7.61
C ALA A 429 -2.67 -7.53 6.95
N LEU A 430 -2.35 -6.51 6.14
CA LEU A 430 -1.01 -6.33 5.58
C LEU A 430 0.05 -6.15 6.69
N ASP A 431 -0.33 -5.65 7.85
CA ASP A 431 0.52 -5.56 9.02
C ASP A 431 0.95 -6.93 9.60
N LEU A 432 0.29 -8.00 9.18
CA LEU A 432 0.65 -9.39 9.53
C LEU A 432 1.60 -10.03 8.52
N LEU A 433 1.97 -9.37 7.42
CA LEU A 433 2.89 -9.93 6.43
C LEU A 433 4.25 -10.22 7.09
N PRO A 434 4.76 -11.47 7.10
CA PRO A 434 6.06 -11.79 7.70
C PRO A 434 7.20 -11.01 7.07
N GLY A 435 8.05 -10.42 7.89
CA GLY A 435 9.21 -9.64 7.42
C GLY A 435 10.25 -10.50 6.71
N HIS A 436 11.08 -9.86 5.92
CA HIS A 436 12.15 -10.52 5.17
C HIS A 436 13.13 -11.27 6.07
N SER A 437 13.29 -10.91 7.35
CA SER A 437 14.21 -11.58 8.27
C SER A 437 13.92 -13.06 8.51
N TYR A 438 12.67 -13.51 8.36
CA TYR A 438 12.30 -14.93 8.50
C TYR A 438 12.86 -15.80 7.38
N PHE A 439 13.25 -15.18 6.27
CA PHE A 439 13.78 -15.85 5.06
C PHE A 439 15.30 -15.72 4.94
N LEU A 440 15.96 -15.02 5.87
CA LEU A 440 17.40 -14.82 5.84
C LEU A 440 18.11 -16.02 6.47
N ALA A 441 19.03 -16.66 5.73
CA ALA A 441 19.82 -17.79 6.19
C ALA A 441 21.15 -17.86 5.43
N LYS A 442 22.14 -18.51 6.02
CA LYS A 442 23.46 -18.72 5.39
C LYS A 442 23.44 -19.83 4.33
N ASP A 443 22.58 -20.82 4.55
CA ASP A 443 22.41 -21.97 3.68
C ASP A 443 20.97 -22.51 3.75
N GLU A 444 20.65 -23.46 2.87
CA GLU A 444 19.31 -24.06 2.79
C GLU A 444 18.92 -24.83 4.05
N ASN A 445 19.89 -25.45 4.75
CA ASN A 445 19.61 -26.20 5.98
C ASN A 445 19.23 -25.23 7.12
N GLU A 446 19.92 -24.12 7.25
CA GLU A 446 19.53 -23.06 8.19
C GLU A 446 18.16 -22.51 7.83
N LEU A 447 17.91 -22.24 6.55
CA LEU A 447 16.62 -21.77 6.07
C LEU A 447 15.49 -22.73 6.46
N LYS A 448 15.63 -24.03 6.18
CA LYS A 448 14.62 -25.04 6.56
C LYS A 448 14.35 -25.05 8.06
N ARG A 449 15.39 -24.92 8.90
CA ARG A 449 15.20 -24.80 10.36
C ARG A 449 14.41 -23.53 10.73
N ARG A 450 14.72 -22.37 10.13
CA ARG A 450 14.01 -21.12 10.40
C ARG A 450 12.57 -21.17 9.91
N LEU A 451 12.33 -21.69 8.71
CA LEU A 451 10.98 -21.91 8.21
C LEU A 451 10.17 -22.80 9.17
N ARG A 452 10.76 -23.90 9.66
CA ARG A 452 10.10 -24.86 10.55
C ARG A 452 9.80 -24.29 11.94
N TYR A 453 10.75 -23.59 12.54
CA TYR A 453 10.69 -23.22 13.95
C TYR A 453 10.33 -21.75 14.21
N GLU A 454 10.45 -20.88 13.21
CA GLU A 454 10.13 -19.45 13.33
C GLU A 454 8.92 -19.08 12.46
N LEU A 455 8.93 -19.40 11.16
CA LEU A 455 7.87 -18.96 10.23
C LEU A 455 6.59 -19.78 10.37
N LEU A 456 6.65 -21.12 10.36
CA LEU A 456 5.45 -21.96 10.48
C LEU A 456 4.65 -21.67 11.76
N PRO A 457 5.26 -21.56 12.96
CA PRO A 457 4.55 -21.19 14.17
C PRO A 457 3.87 -19.82 14.07
N LEU A 458 4.50 -18.85 13.42
CA LEU A 458 3.94 -17.52 13.19
C LEU A 458 2.71 -17.59 12.27
N LEU A 459 2.79 -18.33 11.15
CA LEU A 459 1.66 -18.52 10.25
C LEU A 459 0.49 -19.25 10.94
N ASP A 460 0.78 -20.27 11.75
CA ASP A 460 -0.22 -20.99 12.55
C ASP A 460 -0.92 -20.06 13.55
N GLU A 461 -0.19 -19.12 14.14
CA GLU A 461 -0.78 -18.10 15.02
C GLU A 461 -1.70 -17.17 14.25
N TYR A 462 -1.28 -16.65 13.09
CA TYR A 462 -2.08 -15.77 12.25
C TYR A 462 -3.37 -16.44 11.75
N LEU A 463 -3.29 -17.72 11.36
CA LEU A 463 -4.45 -18.50 10.97
C LEU A 463 -5.45 -18.68 12.13
N ARG A 464 -4.94 -18.90 13.35
CA ARG A 464 -5.79 -19.04 14.56
C ARG A 464 -6.44 -17.73 14.99
N MET A 465 -5.79 -16.59 14.78
CA MET A 465 -6.31 -15.28 15.16
C MET A 465 -7.53 -14.84 14.33
N GLY A 466 -7.74 -15.41 13.14
CA GLY A 466 -8.88 -15.09 12.27
C GLY A 466 -8.83 -13.71 11.60
N TYR A 467 -7.71 -12.99 11.67
CA TYR A 467 -7.59 -11.63 11.12
C TYR A 467 -7.31 -11.58 9.62
N LEU A 468 -7.04 -12.72 9.00
CA LEU A 468 -6.62 -12.79 7.60
C LEU A 468 -7.79 -12.72 6.61
N GLY A 469 -9.04 -12.92 7.08
CA GLY A 469 -10.21 -12.93 6.21
C GLY A 469 -10.06 -13.95 5.07
N PRO A 470 -10.34 -13.56 3.81
CA PRO A 470 -10.22 -14.44 2.65
C PRO A 470 -8.80 -14.99 2.40
N ALA A 471 -7.77 -14.33 2.92
CA ALA A 471 -6.39 -14.80 2.77
C ALA A 471 -6.07 -16.06 3.58
N ALA A 472 -6.89 -16.43 4.56
CA ALA A 472 -6.63 -17.57 5.44
C ALA A 472 -6.52 -18.89 4.67
N THR A 473 -7.42 -19.13 3.72
CA THR A 473 -7.44 -20.37 2.91
C THR A 473 -6.17 -20.48 2.07
N GLU A 474 -5.81 -19.40 1.37
CA GLU A 474 -4.64 -19.37 0.50
C GLU A 474 -3.34 -19.44 1.31
N LEU A 475 -3.29 -18.78 2.47
CA LEU A 475 -2.13 -18.85 3.34
C LEU A 475 -1.93 -20.24 3.93
N ASN A 476 -3.02 -20.94 4.26
CA ASN A 476 -2.94 -22.32 4.73
C ASN A 476 -2.31 -23.24 3.67
N ALA A 477 -2.68 -23.09 2.41
CA ALA A 477 -2.06 -23.85 1.32
C ALA A 477 -0.55 -23.59 1.17
N VAL A 478 -0.12 -22.34 1.38
CA VAL A 478 1.31 -22.00 1.39
C VAL A 478 2.01 -22.57 2.63
N ARG A 479 1.37 -22.47 3.79
CA ARG A 479 1.83 -23.06 5.05
C ARG A 479 2.09 -24.57 4.92
N ASP A 480 1.13 -25.31 4.34
CA ASP A 480 1.27 -26.75 4.12
C ASP A 480 2.43 -27.08 3.16
N ALA A 481 2.60 -26.28 2.11
CA ALA A 481 3.74 -26.45 1.19
C ALA A 481 5.09 -26.16 1.85
N ILE A 482 5.18 -25.22 2.79
CA ILE A 482 6.37 -24.97 3.58
C ILE A 482 6.63 -26.17 4.50
N GLU A 483 5.61 -26.68 5.18
CA GLU A 483 5.73 -27.86 6.05
C GLU A 483 6.28 -29.08 5.30
N ASP A 484 5.80 -29.32 4.07
CA ASP A 484 6.30 -30.40 3.24
C ASP A 484 7.77 -30.20 2.80
N ALA A 485 8.18 -28.98 2.49
CA ALA A 485 9.54 -28.66 2.06
C ALA A 485 10.59 -28.74 3.19
N VAL A 486 10.15 -28.68 4.47
CA VAL A 486 11.05 -28.71 5.64
C VAL A 486 11.04 -30.05 6.40
N LYS A 487 10.27 -31.04 5.91
CA LYS A 487 10.33 -32.43 6.38
C LYS A 487 11.62 -33.07 5.98
#